data_0b9c5b17335a349ebce1f2eaad4baef3
#
_entry.id   0b9c5b17335a349ebce1f2eaad4baef3
#
_cell.length_a   1.000
_cell.length_b   1.000
_cell.length_c   1.000
_cell.angle_alpha   90.00
_cell.angle_beta   90.00
_cell.angle_gamma   90.00
#
_symmetry.space_group_name_H-M   'P 1'
#
loop_
_entity.id
_entity.type
_entity.pdbx_description
1 polymer ?
#
loop_
_entity_poly.entity_id
_entity_poly.type
_entity_poly.pdbx_seq_one_letter_code
_entity_poly.pdbx_strand_id
1 'polypeptide(L)'
;MPKISITKKMVWSLILKVNSNHAYKSNKNIINIHEIILDKEINIIYDRKNNIIKNHNILFSDDKSFNIFKIFFPIICSSNKIQYIAHIAQSLDGFIATESGESKYISGKENIEHIHRLRALSNVIIVGANTYLEDKPKLTTRLVEGTNPLICVFDPKGIIKKKDIRNNITLLKADLKPLNEILSKNIYSIIYIEGGGKTISYFMNANILDRIHVCLCPIILGGGRASFVNKKYTKLSNIKSYSPDFYEMGNDILFDISLK
;
A
#
# COMPACT_ATOMS: atom_id res chain seq x y z
N MET A 1 -7.82 30.94 -11.91
CA MET A 1 -7.98 30.86 -10.44
C MET A 1 -6.62 31.05 -9.78
N PRO A 2 -6.52 31.74 -8.65
CA PRO A 2 -5.27 31.87 -7.93
C PRO A 2 -4.78 30.48 -7.49
N LYS A 3 -3.47 30.24 -7.58
CA LYS A 3 -2.89 28.98 -7.14
C LYS A 3 -2.77 28.95 -5.62
N ILE A 4 -3.09 27.80 -5.03
CA ILE A 4 -3.10 27.56 -3.59
C ILE A 4 -1.90 26.69 -3.24
N SER A 5 -0.99 27.19 -2.40
CA SER A 5 0.10 26.37 -1.86
C SER A 5 -0.46 25.32 -0.89
N ILE A 6 -0.17 24.06 -1.14
CA ILE A 6 -0.60 22.92 -0.32
C ILE A 6 0.59 22.20 0.30
N THR A 7 0.51 22.06 1.62
CA THR A 7 1.52 21.37 2.44
C THR A 7 1.27 19.86 2.49
N LYS A 8 2.26 19.09 2.96
CA LYS A 8 2.15 17.64 3.23
C LYS A 8 0.86 17.28 3.98
N LYS A 9 0.48 18.07 5.00
CA LYS A 9 -0.75 17.84 5.78
C LYS A 9 -2.00 18.06 4.91
N MET A 10 -2.04 19.11 4.13
CA MET A 10 -3.18 19.41 3.24
C MET A 10 -3.33 18.36 2.14
N VAL A 11 -2.22 17.90 1.55
CA VAL A 11 -2.21 16.81 0.56
C VAL A 11 -2.79 15.54 1.18
N TRP A 12 -2.39 15.20 2.40
CA TRP A 12 -2.91 14.02 3.07
C TRP A 12 -4.41 14.14 3.39
N SER A 13 -4.86 15.28 3.89
CA SER A 13 -6.30 15.54 4.12
C SER A 13 -7.11 15.46 2.82
N LEU A 14 -6.59 15.97 1.70
CA LEU A 14 -7.21 15.85 0.39
C LEU A 14 -7.34 14.38 -0.03
N ILE A 15 -6.27 13.59 0.11
CA ILE A 15 -6.26 12.17 -0.21
C ILE A 15 -7.32 11.42 0.60
N LEU A 16 -7.44 11.67 1.90
CA LEU A 16 -8.44 11.04 2.76
C LEU A 16 -9.87 11.41 2.33
N LYS A 17 -10.14 12.67 2.01
CA LYS A 17 -11.46 13.11 1.53
C LYS A 17 -11.82 12.48 0.20
N VAL A 18 -10.91 12.48 -0.77
CA VAL A 18 -11.13 11.85 -2.09
C VAL A 18 -11.34 10.34 -1.93
N ASN A 19 -10.59 9.68 -1.05
CA ASN A 19 -10.76 8.25 -0.79
C ASN A 19 -12.14 7.90 -0.21
N SER A 20 -12.68 8.74 0.67
CA SER A 20 -14.00 8.55 1.28
C SER A 20 -15.16 8.87 0.34
N ASN A 21 -14.92 9.65 -0.72
CA ASN A 21 -15.96 10.08 -1.65
C ASN A 21 -16.08 9.13 -2.86
N HIS A 22 -17.05 8.25 -2.82
CA HIS A 22 -17.29 7.25 -3.87
C HIS A 22 -17.63 7.84 -5.25
N ALA A 23 -18.07 9.10 -5.32
CA ALA A 23 -18.34 9.77 -6.60
C ALA A 23 -17.09 9.88 -7.48
N TYR A 24 -15.90 9.99 -6.87
CA TYR A 24 -14.63 10.05 -7.59
C TYR A 24 -14.13 8.67 -8.09
N LYS A 25 -14.79 7.58 -7.69
CA LYS A 25 -14.48 6.20 -8.11
C LYS A 25 -15.34 5.70 -9.27
N SER A 26 -16.00 6.64 -9.99
CA SER A 26 -16.78 6.31 -11.20
C SER A 26 -15.89 5.73 -12.31
N ASN A 27 -16.50 5.06 -13.31
CA ASN A 27 -15.76 4.49 -14.44
C ASN A 27 -15.26 5.54 -15.47
N LYS A 28 -15.47 6.84 -15.23
CA LYS A 28 -15.01 7.92 -16.12
C LYS A 28 -13.49 8.03 -16.10
N ASN A 29 -12.86 8.22 -17.24
CA ASN A 29 -11.42 8.46 -17.34
C ASN A 29 -11.01 9.83 -16.80
N ILE A 30 -11.87 10.83 -16.93
CA ILE A 30 -11.65 12.18 -16.40
C ILE A 30 -12.47 12.36 -15.13
N ILE A 31 -11.81 12.70 -14.05
CA ILE A 31 -12.41 12.96 -12.75
C ILE A 31 -12.22 14.44 -12.42
N ASN A 32 -13.33 15.13 -12.15
CA ASN A 32 -13.32 16.49 -11.63
C ASN A 32 -13.44 16.41 -10.12
N ILE A 33 -12.42 16.85 -9.41
CA ILE A 33 -12.35 16.83 -7.95
C ILE A 33 -12.47 18.25 -7.47
N HIS A 34 -13.45 18.45 -6.59
CA HIS A 34 -13.70 19.71 -5.90
C HIS A 34 -13.83 19.43 -4.40
N GLU A 35 -12.87 19.92 -3.62
CA GLU A 35 -12.83 19.69 -2.17
C GLU A 35 -12.40 20.95 -1.41
N ILE A 36 -12.91 21.11 -0.20
CA ILE A 36 -12.48 22.18 0.71
C ILE A 36 -11.55 21.59 1.75
N ILE A 37 -10.31 22.04 1.78
CA ILE A 37 -9.27 21.58 2.69
C ILE A 37 -8.73 22.78 3.48
N LEU A 38 -8.94 22.77 4.80
CA LEU A 38 -8.55 23.87 5.69
C LEU A 38 -8.97 25.25 5.12
N ASP A 39 -10.28 25.38 4.82
CA ASP A 39 -10.93 26.57 4.26
C ASP A 39 -10.43 27.00 2.88
N LYS A 40 -9.68 26.15 2.19
CA LYS A 40 -9.19 26.37 0.82
C LYS A 40 -9.92 25.47 -0.16
N GLU A 41 -10.48 26.06 -1.19
CA GLU A 41 -11.17 25.35 -2.27
C GLU A 41 -10.16 24.77 -3.26
N ILE A 42 -10.07 23.43 -3.31
CA ILE A 42 -9.17 22.68 -4.17
C ILE A 42 -9.94 22.13 -5.37
N ASN A 43 -9.45 22.46 -6.57
CA ASN A 43 -10.02 21.99 -7.83
C ASN A 43 -8.94 21.25 -8.63
N ILE A 44 -9.21 20.00 -9.01
CA ILE A 44 -8.30 19.15 -9.79
C ILE A 44 -9.09 18.44 -10.90
N ILE A 45 -8.59 18.51 -12.10
CA ILE A 45 -9.03 17.65 -13.22
C ILE A 45 -7.97 16.57 -13.39
N TYR A 46 -8.34 15.34 -13.05
CA TYR A 46 -7.45 14.19 -13.11
C TYR A 46 -7.81 13.23 -14.24
N ASP A 47 -6.83 12.95 -15.11
CA ASP A 47 -6.92 11.94 -16.15
C ASP A 47 -6.37 10.60 -15.60
N ARG A 48 -7.29 9.73 -15.24
CA ARG A 48 -6.97 8.41 -14.67
C ARG A 48 -6.19 7.53 -15.64
N LYS A 49 -6.58 7.53 -16.92
CA LYS A 49 -5.96 6.67 -17.94
C LYS A 49 -4.47 6.95 -18.09
N ASN A 50 -4.10 8.23 -18.08
CA ASN A 50 -2.73 8.67 -18.28
C ASN A 50 -2.00 8.99 -16.98
N ASN A 51 -2.68 8.89 -15.83
CA ASN A 51 -2.16 9.27 -14.50
C ASN A 51 -1.65 10.73 -14.48
N ILE A 52 -2.39 11.65 -15.08
CA ILE A 52 -1.97 13.05 -15.26
C ILE A 52 -3.01 14.00 -14.66
N ILE A 53 -2.53 15.03 -13.97
CA ILE A 53 -3.34 16.18 -13.60
C ILE A 53 -3.40 17.11 -14.82
N LYS A 54 -4.59 17.26 -15.44
CA LYS A 54 -4.78 18.15 -16.61
C LYS A 54 -4.92 19.61 -16.24
N ASN A 55 -5.61 19.91 -15.13
CA ASN A 55 -5.80 21.25 -14.62
C ASN A 55 -5.94 21.23 -13.11
N HIS A 56 -5.41 22.25 -12.44
CA HIS A 56 -5.49 22.39 -10.99
C HIS A 56 -5.19 23.81 -10.53
N ASN A 57 -5.71 24.16 -9.36
CA ASN A 57 -5.39 25.41 -8.67
C ASN A 57 -4.40 25.24 -7.51
N ILE A 58 -3.64 24.16 -7.49
CA ILE A 58 -2.71 23.82 -6.42
C ILE A 58 -1.23 24.02 -6.82
N LEU A 59 -0.41 24.37 -5.84
CA LEU A 59 1.05 24.33 -5.87
C LEU A 59 1.52 23.48 -4.69
N PHE A 60 2.35 22.49 -4.93
CA PHE A 60 2.95 21.72 -3.85
C PHE A 60 4.04 22.54 -3.16
N SER A 61 4.04 22.56 -1.83
CA SER A 61 5.01 23.33 -1.04
C SER A 61 6.44 22.80 -1.16
N ASP A 62 6.57 21.51 -1.45
CA ASP A 62 7.83 20.77 -1.52
C ASP A 62 7.66 19.45 -2.27
N ASP A 63 8.78 18.81 -2.62
CA ASP A 63 8.81 17.53 -3.34
C ASP A 63 8.16 16.39 -2.53
N LYS A 64 8.25 16.41 -1.21
CA LYS A 64 7.61 15.38 -0.36
C LYS A 64 6.10 15.46 -0.46
N SER A 65 5.53 16.65 -0.48
CA SER A 65 4.09 16.88 -0.69
C SER A 65 3.66 16.40 -2.07
N PHE A 66 4.44 16.69 -3.11
CA PHE A 66 4.20 16.21 -4.45
C PHE A 66 4.30 14.68 -4.56
N ASN A 67 5.32 14.06 -3.97
CA ASN A 67 5.51 12.61 -3.98
C ASN A 67 4.35 11.88 -3.29
N ILE A 68 3.88 12.36 -2.14
CA ILE A 68 2.69 11.78 -1.48
C ILE A 68 1.50 11.82 -2.42
N PHE A 69 1.27 12.94 -3.10
CA PHE A 69 0.19 13.05 -4.06
C PHE A 69 0.35 12.02 -5.19
N LYS A 70 1.52 11.96 -5.82
CA LYS A 70 1.80 11.07 -6.96
C LYS A 70 1.64 9.59 -6.60
N ILE A 71 2.06 9.18 -5.41
CA ILE A 71 1.98 7.79 -4.95
C ILE A 71 0.52 7.38 -4.67
N PHE A 72 -0.23 8.22 -3.94
CA PHE A 72 -1.53 7.77 -3.41
C PHE A 72 -2.71 8.16 -4.29
N PHE A 73 -2.59 9.20 -5.11
CA PHE A 73 -3.71 9.68 -5.92
C PHE A 73 -4.19 8.64 -6.97
N PRO A 74 -3.30 7.91 -7.68
CA PRO A 74 -3.70 6.82 -8.57
C PRO A 74 -4.47 5.71 -7.85
N ILE A 75 -4.10 5.43 -6.61
CA ILE A 75 -4.75 4.40 -5.78
C ILE A 75 -6.18 4.80 -5.45
N ILE A 76 -6.37 6.00 -4.88
CA ILE A 76 -7.69 6.44 -4.42
C ILE A 76 -8.65 6.80 -5.56
N CYS A 77 -8.12 7.16 -6.73
CA CYS A 77 -8.89 7.45 -7.94
C CYS A 77 -9.09 6.23 -8.85
N SER A 78 -8.66 5.06 -8.44
CA SER A 78 -8.85 3.84 -9.24
C SER A 78 -10.34 3.51 -9.44
N SER A 79 -10.69 2.98 -10.63
CA SER A 79 -12.04 2.46 -10.92
C SER A 79 -12.24 1.01 -10.44
N ASN A 80 -11.18 0.34 -10.01
CA ASN A 80 -11.27 -1.02 -9.51
C ASN A 80 -12.09 -1.06 -8.23
N LYS A 81 -13.14 -1.87 -8.19
CA LYS A 81 -13.96 -2.04 -6.98
C LYS A 81 -13.13 -2.58 -5.81
N ILE A 82 -12.20 -3.47 -6.10
CA ILE A 82 -11.30 -4.06 -5.11
C ILE A 82 -9.88 -3.89 -5.65
N GLN A 83 -8.98 -3.37 -4.80
CA GLN A 83 -7.57 -3.22 -5.12
C GLN A 83 -6.74 -3.95 -4.07
N TYR A 84 -5.83 -4.78 -4.51
CA TYR A 84 -4.84 -5.45 -3.67
C TYR A 84 -3.49 -4.76 -3.82
N ILE A 85 -3.02 -4.14 -2.77
CA ILE A 85 -1.76 -3.40 -2.73
C ILE A 85 -0.85 -4.07 -1.72
N ALA A 86 0.36 -4.44 -2.12
CA ALA A 86 1.37 -4.95 -1.22
C ALA A 86 2.46 -3.89 -0.96
N HIS A 87 3.11 -3.97 0.20
CA HIS A 87 4.32 -3.22 0.48
C HIS A 87 5.35 -4.13 1.14
N ILE A 88 6.61 -3.96 0.74
CA ILE A 88 7.75 -4.65 1.33
C ILE A 88 8.95 -3.72 1.37
N ALA A 89 9.68 -3.72 2.48
CA ALA A 89 10.98 -3.07 2.59
C ALA A 89 12.07 -4.14 2.61
N GLN A 90 13.11 -3.94 1.81
CA GLN A 90 14.20 -4.89 1.66
C GLN A 90 15.57 -4.22 1.60
N SER A 91 16.62 -4.97 1.94
CA SER A 91 18.01 -4.61 1.69
C SER A 91 18.35 -4.59 0.20
N LEU A 92 19.50 -4.05 -0.17
CA LEU A 92 20.02 -4.05 -1.55
C LEU A 92 20.16 -5.44 -2.13
N ASP A 93 20.47 -6.43 -1.30
CA ASP A 93 20.64 -7.84 -1.66
C ASP A 93 19.36 -8.69 -1.50
N GLY A 94 18.18 -8.03 -1.30
CA GLY A 94 16.87 -8.66 -1.43
C GLY A 94 16.34 -9.37 -0.19
N PHE A 95 16.78 -9.00 1.03
CA PHE A 95 16.32 -9.60 2.28
C PHE A 95 15.48 -8.61 3.11
N ILE A 96 14.48 -9.14 3.84
CA ILE A 96 13.56 -8.37 4.70
C ILE A 96 13.86 -8.53 6.19
N ALA A 97 14.71 -9.46 6.55
CA ALA A 97 15.15 -9.75 7.90
C ALA A 97 16.43 -10.59 7.85
N THR A 98 17.18 -10.57 8.93
CA THR A 98 18.29 -11.53 9.14
C THR A 98 17.77 -12.96 9.20
N GLU A 99 18.66 -13.95 9.26
CA GLU A 99 18.27 -15.35 9.45
C GLU A 99 17.52 -15.59 10.77
N SER A 100 17.91 -14.90 11.84
CA SER A 100 17.21 -14.93 13.13
C SER A 100 15.83 -14.26 13.11
N GLY A 101 15.52 -13.53 12.04
CA GLY A 101 14.23 -12.82 11.87
C GLY A 101 14.24 -11.37 12.34
N GLU A 102 15.37 -10.81 12.72
CA GLU A 102 15.47 -9.40 13.09
C GLU A 102 15.25 -8.53 11.85
N SER A 103 14.22 -7.67 11.90
CA SER A 103 13.80 -6.79 10.81
C SER A 103 13.67 -5.31 11.22
N LYS A 104 13.84 -5.01 12.51
CA LYS A 104 13.72 -3.64 13.00
C LYS A 104 14.81 -2.75 12.39
N TYR A 105 14.38 -1.55 11.97
CA TYR A 105 15.28 -0.52 11.41
C TYR A 105 15.88 -0.85 10.04
N ILE A 106 15.36 -1.82 9.31
CA ILE A 106 15.76 -2.03 7.91
C ILE A 106 15.44 -0.78 7.10
N SER A 107 14.24 -0.21 7.27
CA SER A 107 13.80 1.00 6.55
C SER A 107 13.73 2.23 7.45
N GLY A 108 13.85 3.41 6.81
CA GLY A 108 13.82 4.70 7.45
C GLY A 108 12.43 5.16 7.89
N LYS A 109 12.39 6.29 8.59
CA LYS A 109 11.18 6.91 9.15
C LYS A 109 10.12 7.21 8.09
N GLU A 110 10.52 7.69 6.91
CA GLU A 110 9.58 8.08 5.84
C GLU A 110 8.84 6.86 5.28
N ASN A 111 9.53 5.72 5.15
CA ASN A 111 8.89 4.47 4.77
C ASN A 111 7.92 3.97 5.86
N ILE A 112 8.24 4.12 7.14
CA ILE A 112 7.32 3.78 8.23
C ILE A 112 6.05 4.65 8.17
N GLU A 113 6.17 5.95 7.90
CA GLU A 113 5.01 6.83 7.67
C GLU A 113 4.21 6.39 6.44
N HIS A 114 4.89 5.96 5.35
CA HIS A 114 4.24 5.44 4.15
C HIS A 114 3.39 4.19 4.45
N ILE A 115 3.90 3.24 5.22
CA ILE A 115 3.14 2.07 5.71
C ILE A 115 1.88 2.52 6.46
N HIS A 116 1.98 3.54 7.32
CA HIS A 116 0.83 4.06 8.04
C HIS A 116 -0.19 4.75 7.13
N ARG A 117 0.24 5.38 6.02
CA ARG A 117 -0.66 5.91 4.99
C ARG A 117 -1.40 4.81 4.27
N LEU A 118 -0.72 3.72 3.92
CA LEU A 118 -1.38 2.54 3.33
C LEU A 118 -2.42 1.95 4.28
N ARG A 119 -2.12 1.83 5.57
CA ARG A 119 -3.10 1.38 6.57
C ARG A 119 -4.32 2.31 6.66
N ALA A 120 -4.08 3.63 6.66
CA ALA A 120 -5.15 4.64 6.76
C ALA A 120 -6.12 4.62 5.58
N LEU A 121 -5.65 4.26 4.38
CA LEU A 121 -6.46 4.17 3.16
C LEU A 121 -7.17 2.83 3.00
N SER A 122 -6.72 1.81 3.70
CA SER A 122 -7.18 0.44 3.48
C SER A 122 -8.39 0.09 4.34
N ASN A 123 -9.33 -0.65 3.75
CA ASN A 123 -10.45 -1.24 4.46
C ASN A 123 -10.01 -2.48 5.24
N VAL A 124 -9.07 -3.25 4.66
CA VAL A 124 -8.55 -4.49 5.23
C VAL A 124 -7.03 -4.50 5.14
N ILE A 125 -6.38 -4.92 6.21
CA ILE A 125 -4.96 -5.27 6.23
C ILE A 125 -4.79 -6.78 6.36
N ILE A 126 -3.93 -7.37 5.54
CA ILE A 126 -3.60 -8.79 5.58
C ILE A 126 -2.14 -8.96 6.01
N VAL A 127 -1.91 -9.76 7.04
CA VAL A 127 -0.57 -10.15 7.49
C VAL A 127 -0.45 -11.67 7.49
N GLY A 128 0.74 -12.21 7.23
CA GLY A 128 0.98 -13.65 7.30
C GLY A 128 1.02 -14.18 8.74
N ALA A 129 0.60 -15.44 8.93
CA ALA A 129 0.52 -16.08 10.26
C ALA A 129 1.85 -16.04 11.03
N ASN A 130 3.00 -16.27 10.36
CA ASN A 130 4.30 -16.22 11.03
C ASN A 130 4.62 -14.82 11.54
N THR A 131 4.47 -13.78 10.70
CA THR A 131 4.66 -12.38 11.10
C THR A 131 3.72 -12.00 12.26
N TYR A 132 2.48 -12.46 12.20
CA TYR A 132 1.51 -12.22 13.28
C TYR A 132 1.94 -12.82 14.61
N LEU A 133 2.47 -14.06 14.61
CA LEU A 133 2.90 -14.78 15.80
C LEU A 133 4.24 -14.28 16.35
N GLU A 134 5.22 -14.04 15.48
CA GLU A 134 6.58 -13.65 15.83
C GLU A 134 6.65 -12.17 16.25
N ASP A 135 6.19 -11.27 15.37
CA ASP A 135 6.36 -9.83 15.53
C ASP A 135 5.26 -9.19 16.40
N LYS A 136 4.12 -9.88 16.54
CA LYS A 136 2.92 -9.40 17.26
C LYS A 136 2.57 -7.94 16.90
N PRO A 137 2.50 -7.60 15.60
CA PRO A 137 2.38 -6.22 15.15
C PRO A 137 1.05 -5.61 15.58
N LYS A 138 1.05 -4.30 15.87
CA LYS A 138 -0.19 -3.58 16.23
C LYS A 138 -1.13 -3.39 15.04
N LEU A 139 -0.61 -3.27 13.83
CA LEU A 139 -1.36 -3.10 12.56
C LEU A 139 -2.34 -1.91 12.55
N THR A 140 -2.09 -0.91 13.38
CA THR A 140 -2.92 0.28 13.52
C THR A 140 -2.34 1.48 12.80
N THR A 141 -3.20 2.39 12.40
CA THR A 141 -2.83 3.73 11.92
C THR A 141 -2.57 4.63 13.14
N ARG A 142 -1.36 5.20 13.27
CA ARG A 142 -0.97 6.02 14.44
C ARG A 142 0.03 7.14 14.14
N LEU A 143 0.71 7.12 12.99
CA LEU A 143 1.68 8.15 12.61
C LEU A 143 1.10 9.18 11.64
N VAL A 144 -0.09 8.93 11.12
CA VAL A 144 -0.82 9.81 10.21
C VAL A 144 -2.30 9.82 10.59
N GLU A 145 -3.04 10.83 10.15
CA GLU A 145 -4.50 10.86 10.25
C GLU A 145 -5.12 9.74 9.41
N GLY A 146 -6.24 9.19 9.86
CA GLY A 146 -7.00 8.15 9.18
C GLY A 146 -7.53 7.07 10.10
N THR A 147 -8.34 6.17 9.56
CA THR A 147 -8.97 5.08 10.30
C THR A 147 -8.08 3.84 10.37
N ASN A 148 -8.35 2.94 11.33
CA ASN A 148 -7.71 1.64 11.36
C ASN A 148 -8.42 0.68 10.39
N PRO A 149 -7.67 -0.12 9.62
CA PRO A 149 -8.24 -1.20 8.81
C PRO A 149 -8.74 -2.37 9.65
N LEU A 150 -9.64 -3.18 9.10
CA LEU A 150 -9.93 -4.50 9.63
C LEU A 150 -8.71 -5.41 9.48
N ILE A 151 -8.39 -6.18 10.52
CA ILE A 151 -7.19 -7.03 10.54
C ILE A 151 -7.56 -8.45 10.11
N CYS A 152 -6.91 -8.93 9.06
CA CYS A 152 -6.97 -10.30 8.60
C CYS A 152 -5.59 -10.97 8.72
N VAL A 153 -5.57 -12.22 9.19
CA VAL A 153 -4.34 -13.00 9.25
C VAL A 153 -4.43 -14.17 8.28
N PHE A 154 -3.55 -14.19 7.31
CA PHE A 154 -3.46 -15.24 6.30
C PHE A 154 -2.73 -16.45 6.85
N ASP A 155 -3.49 -17.50 7.14
CA ASP A 155 -3.02 -18.76 7.74
C ASP A 155 -3.46 -19.99 6.91
N PRO A 156 -2.89 -20.18 5.71
CA PRO A 156 -3.24 -21.30 4.86
C PRO A 156 -2.88 -22.66 5.45
N LYS A 157 -1.93 -22.71 6.42
CA LYS A 157 -1.47 -23.93 7.06
C LYS A 157 -2.17 -24.26 8.38
N GLY A 158 -2.98 -23.33 8.92
CA GLY A 158 -3.69 -23.52 10.18
C GLY A 158 -2.77 -23.58 11.41
N ILE A 159 -1.69 -22.78 11.41
CA ILE A 159 -0.71 -22.79 12.54
C ILE A 159 -1.16 -21.94 13.72
N ILE A 160 -2.13 -21.03 13.53
CA ILE A 160 -2.66 -20.18 14.59
C ILE A 160 -3.64 -20.97 15.47
N LYS A 161 -3.36 -21.00 16.77
CA LYS A 161 -4.22 -21.64 17.76
C LYS A 161 -5.21 -20.63 18.36
N LYS A 162 -6.36 -21.09 18.90
CA LYS A 162 -7.36 -20.21 19.53
C LYS A 162 -6.78 -19.23 20.56
N LYS A 163 -5.81 -19.67 21.37
CA LYS A 163 -5.14 -18.84 22.38
C LYS A 163 -4.32 -17.69 21.80
N ASP A 164 -3.92 -17.78 20.54
CA ASP A 164 -3.06 -16.79 19.89
C ASP A 164 -3.91 -15.71 19.18
N ILE A 165 -5.24 -15.91 19.09
CA ILE A 165 -6.15 -14.98 18.44
C ILE A 165 -6.44 -13.80 19.35
N ARG A 166 -6.01 -12.61 18.94
CA ARG A 166 -6.39 -11.36 19.59
C ARG A 166 -7.78 -10.91 19.12
N ASN A 167 -8.47 -10.10 19.91
CA ASN A 167 -9.78 -9.55 19.56
C ASN A 167 -9.73 -8.81 18.21
N ASN A 168 -10.83 -8.88 17.47
CA ASN A 168 -11.03 -8.19 16.18
C ASN A 168 -10.10 -8.67 15.04
N ILE A 169 -9.78 -9.94 14.99
CA ILE A 169 -9.00 -10.55 13.90
C ILE A 169 -9.85 -11.57 13.15
N THR A 170 -9.76 -11.53 11.82
CA THR A 170 -10.31 -12.55 10.93
C THR A 170 -9.21 -13.45 10.41
N LEU A 171 -9.34 -14.77 10.58
CA LEU A 171 -8.42 -15.73 9.98
C LEU A 171 -8.82 -16.03 8.54
N LEU A 172 -7.85 -15.94 7.63
CA LEU A 172 -8.01 -16.26 6.22
C LEU A 172 -7.25 -17.53 5.88
N LYS A 173 -7.92 -18.45 5.23
CA LYS A 173 -7.32 -19.62 4.58
C LYS A 173 -7.06 -19.34 3.10
N ALA A 174 -6.54 -20.33 2.39
CA ALA A 174 -6.21 -20.18 0.97
C ALA A 174 -7.40 -19.80 0.07
N ASP A 175 -8.63 -20.16 0.46
CA ASP A 175 -9.86 -19.88 -0.29
C ASP A 175 -10.37 -18.42 -0.11
N LEU A 176 -9.80 -17.67 0.83
CA LEU A 176 -10.15 -16.27 1.13
C LEU A 176 -11.67 -16.00 1.37
N LYS A 177 -12.48 -17.02 1.65
CA LYS A 177 -13.95 -16.88 1.83
C LYS A 177 -14.34 -15.79 2.82
N PRO A 178 -13.77 -15.72 4.05
CA PRO A 178 -14.12 -14.66 5.00
C PRO A 178 -13.84 -13.25 4.47
N LEU A 179 -12.78 -13.11 3.64
CA LEU A 179 -12.46 -11.83 3.01
C LEU A 179 -13.55 -11.42 2.01
N ASN A 180 -14.06 -12.35 1.20
CA ASN A 180 -15.12 -12.08 0.24
C ASN A 180 -16.42 -11.61 0.94
N GLU A 181 -16.74 -12.15 2.12
CA GLU A 181 -17.88 -11.71 2.93
C GLU A 181 -17.69 -10.28 3.45
N ILE A 182 -16.49 -9.93 3.90
CA ILE A 182 -16.16 -8.55 4.31
C ILE A 182 -16.30 -7.59 3.12
N LEU A 183 -15.79 -7.97 1.96
CA LEU A 183 -15.76 -7.13 0.77
C LEU A 183 -17.14 -6.94 0.13
N SER A 184 -18.02 -7.91 0.24
CA SER A 184 -19.39 -7.82 -0.29
C SER A 184 -20.21 -6.67 0.31
N LYS A 185 -19.82 -6.19 1.48
CA LYS A 185 -20.47 -5.08 2.20
C LYS A 185 -19.99 -3.70 1.73
N ASN A 186 -18.94 -3.63 0.92
CA ASN A 186 -18.33 -2.38 0.48
C ASN A 186 -18.45 -2.23 -1.03
N ILE A 187 -18.72 -0.99 -1.50
CA ILE A 187 -18.77 -0.67 -2.93
C ILE A 187 -17.36 -0.66 -3.53
N TYR A 188 -16.40 -0.11 -2.77
CA TYR A 188 -14.97 -0.05 -3.11
C TYR A 188 -14.14 -0.45 -1.91
N SER A 189 -13.07 -1.20 -2.13
CA SER A 189 -12.18 -1.65 -1.07
C SER A 189 -10.73 -1.63 -1.50
N ILE A 190 -9.88 -1.10 -0.63
CA ILE A 190 -8.43 -1.22 -0.71
C ILE A 190 -8.01 -2.26 0.32
N ILE A 191 -7.32 -3.29 -0.14
CA ILE A 191 -6.77 -4.37 0.68
C ILE A 191 -5.27 -4.22 0.67
N TYR A 192 -4.72 -3.97 1.84
CA TYR A 192 -3.29 -3.82 2.03
C TYR A 192 -2.66 -5.12 2.55
N ILE A 193 -1.70 -5.65 1.82
CA ILE A 193 -0.95 -6.84 2.21
C ILE A 193 0.37 -6.37 2.82
N GLU A 194 0.40 -6.35 4.17
CA GLU A 194 1.56 -6.04 4.97
C GLU A 194 2.14 -7.34 5.50
N GLY A 195 2.97 -7.97 4.72
CA GLY A 195 3.44 -9.28 5.10
C GLY A 195 4.88 -9.55 4.78
N GLY A 196 5.37 -10.65 5.33
CA GLY A 196 6.66 -11.21 4.93
C GLY A 196 6.62 -11.71 3.49
N GLY A 197 7.78 -11.91 2.90
CA GLY A 197 7.95 -12.27 1.50
C GLY A 197 7.11 -13.45 1.03
N LYS A 198 6.89 -14.46 1.88
CA LYS A 198 6.04 -15.62 1.55
C LYS A 198 4.58 -15.25 1.31
N THR A 199 4.02 -14.36 2.13
CA THR A 199 2.64 -13.91 1.98
C THR A 199 2.47 -13.09 0.72
N ILE A 200 3.33 -12.09 0.50
CA ILE A 200 3.30 -11.27 -0.72
C ILE A 200 3.47 -12.13 -1.97
N SER A 201 4.44 -13.06 -1.94
CA SER A 201 4.68 -13.99 -3.05
C SER A 201 3.48 -14.89 -3.34
N TYR A 202 2.71 -15.29 -2.32
CA TYR A 202 1.47 -16.04 -2.53
C TYR A 202 0.45 -15.24 -3.35
N PHE A 203 0.17 -14.00 -2.94
CA PHE A 203 -0.79 -13.14 -3.65
C PHE A 203 -0.30 -12.73 -5.04
N MET A 204 1.02 -12.54 -5.21
CA MET A 204 1.64 -12.26 -6.50
C MET A 204 1.52 -13.47 -7.45
N ASN A 205 1.87 -14.67 -7.00
CA ASN A 205 1.79 -15.91 -7.80
C ASN A 205 0.34 -16.29 -8.17
N ALA A 206 -0.63 -15.92 -7.31
CA ALA A 206 -2.05 -16.06 -7.59
C ALA A 206 -2.60 -14.98 -8.55
N ASN A 207 -1.76 -14.05 -9.01
CA ASN A 207 -2.12 -12.92 -9.88
C ASN A 207 -3.25 -12.04 -9.31
N ILE A 208 -3.29 -11.91 -7.97
CA ILE A 208 -4.31 -11.15 -7.24
C ILE A 208 -3.86 -9.69 -7.06
N LEU A 209 -2.54 -9.44 -6.89
CA LEU A 209 -2.02 -8.09 -6.65
C LEU A 209 -2.25 -7.18 -7.86
N ASP A 210 -2.73 -5.98 -7.58
CA ASP A 210 -2.85 -4.89 -8.57
C ASP A 210 -1.60 -3.99 -8.56
N ARG A 211 -1.00 -3.80 -7.37
CA ARG A 211 0.12 -2.90 -7.16
C ARG A 211 1.05 -3.43 -6.06
N ILE A 212 2.33 -3.17 -6.21
CA ILE A 212 3.30 -3.42 -5.15
C ILE A 212 4.24 -2.23 -4.98
N HIS A 213 4.44 -1.83 -3.73
CA HIS A 213 5.45 -0.88 -3.30
C HIS A 213 6.64 -1.64 -2.73
N VAL A 214 7.80 -1.46 -3.35
CA VAL A 214 9.07 -2.06 -2.89
C VAL A 214 9.98 -0.94 -2.41
N CYS A 215 10.23 -0.90 -1.10
CA CYS A 215 11.18 0.03 -0.51
C CYS A 215 12.56 -0.61 -0.47
N LEU A 216 13.49 -0.05 -1.22
CA LEU A 216 14.89 -0.48 -1.26
C LEU A 216 15.69 0.34 -0.26
N CYS A 217 16.23 -0.34 0.74
CA CYS A 217 16.99 0.28 1.83
C CYS A 217 18.49 0.12 1.57
N PRO A 218 19.32 1.15 1.82
CA PRO A 218 20.75 1.14 1.46
C PRO A 218 21.62 0.35 2.45
N ILE A 219 21.22 -0.91 2.69
CA ILE A 219 21.93 -1.86 3.55
C ILE A 219 22.11 -3.20 2.83
N ILE A 220 23.12 -3.95 3.23
CA ILE A 220 23.41 -5.31 2.75
C ILE A 220 23.41 -6.23 3.96
N LEU A 221 22.58 -7.29 3.92
CA LEU A 221 22.47 -8.26 4.99
C LEU A 221 23.36 -9.48 4.79
N GLY A 222 23.76 -9.76 3.54
CA GLY A 222 24.59 -10.94 3.20
C GLY A 222 23.84 -12.27 3.24
N GLY A 223 22.60 -12.29 3.70
CA GLY A 223 21.74 -13.46 3.84
C GLY A 223 20.55 -13.15 4.75
N GLY A 224 19.55 -14.04 4.77
CA GLY A 224 18.38 -13.85 5.63
C GLY A 224 17.06 -14.28 5.00
N ARG A 225 15.95 -13.67 5.45
CA ARG A 225 14.62 -13.96 4.92
C ARG A 225 14.40 -13.18 3.63
N ALA A 226 14.26 -13.87 2.50
CA ALA A 226 14.08 -13.28 1.19
C ALA A 226 12.77 -12.45 1.10
N SER A 227 12.82 -11.33 0.38
CA SER A 227 11.67 -10.47 0.11
C SER A 227 10.65 -11.15 -0.80
N PHE A 228 11.11 -11.94 -1.76
CA PHE A 228 10.26 -12.68 -2.70
C PHE A 228 10.65 -14.15 -2.74
N VAL A 229 9.63 -15.03 -2.71
CA VAL A 229 9.75 -16.47 -2.83
C VAL A 229 8.89 -16.93 -4.00
N ASN A 230 9.24 -16.44 -5.18
CA ASN A 230 8.48 -16.68 -6.39
C ASN A 230 8.92 -17.96 -7.12
N LYS A 231 8.10 -18.33 -8.09
CA LYS A 231 8.40 -19.40 -9.04
C LYS A 231 9.75 -19.12 -9.73
N LYS A 232 10.64 -20.10 -9.76
CA LYS A 232 11.91 -19.96 -10.46
C LYS A 232 11.68 -20.01 -11.97
N TYR A 233 12.25 -19.04 -12.66
CA TYR A 233 12.25 -19.00 -14.12
C TYR A 233 13.58 -19.57 -14.64
N THR A 234 13.49 -20.39 -15.66
CA THR A 234 14.68 -20.98 -16.32
C THR A 234 15.19 -20.14 -17.49
N LYS A 235 14.35 -19.23 -18.01
CA LYS A 235 14.67 -18.35 -19.15
C LYS A 235 14.26 -16.92 -18.84
N LEU A 236 15.09 -15.95 -19.19
CA LEU A 236 14.80 -14.53 -19.03
C LEU A 236 13.57 -14.08 -19.85
N SER A 237 13.33 -14.69 -21.02
CA SER A 237 12.16 -14.41 -21.86
C SER A 237 10.81 -14.69 -21.18
N ASN A 238 10.80 -15.46 -20.11
CA ASN A 238 9.60 -15.79 -19.34
C ASN A 238 9.35 -14.82 -18.17
N ILE A 239 10.26 -13.85 -17.98
CA ILE A 239 10.16 -12.88 -16.87
C ILE A 239 9.40 -11.65 -17.36
N LYS A 240 8.35 -11.26 -16.63
CA LYS A 240 7.64 -10.00 -16.87
C LYS A 240 8.51 -8.84 -16.38
N SER A 241 8.77 -7.89 -17.25
CA SER A 241 9.38 -6.60 -16.90
C SER A 241 8.31 -5.59 -16.52
N TYR A 242 8.61 -4.70 -15.60
CA TYR A 242 7.73 -3.64 -15.14
C TYR A 242 8.42 -2.28 -15.30
N SER A 243 7.63 -1.22 -15.49
CA SER A 243 8.09 0.17 -15.52
C SER A 243 7.63 0.85 -14.23
N PRO A 244 8.46 0.89 -13.18
CA PRO A 244 8.08 1.51 -11.92
C PRO A 244 8.19 3.03 -11.99
N ASP A 245 7.33 3.73 -11.24
CA ASP A 245 7.69 5.03 -10.71
C ASP A 245 8.58 4.83 -9.47
N PHE A 246 9.48 5.77 -9.19
CA PHE A 246 10.33 5.71 -8.00
C PHE A 246 10.36 7.05 -7.27
N TYR A 247 10.48 6.97 -5.94
CA TYR A 247 10.39 8.11 -5.03
C TYR A 247 11.43 7.99 -3.92
N GLU A 248 12.08 9.11 -3.60
CA GLU A 248 12.95 9.18 -2.42
C GLU A 248 12.12 9.12 -1.13
N MET A 249 12.57 8.29 -0.18
CA MET A 249 11.99 8.11 1.15
C MET A 249 13.06 8.30 2.23
N GLY A 250 13.65 9.50 2.28
CA GLY A 250 14.84 9.76 3.08
C GLY A 250 16.08 9.14 2.42
N ASN A 251 16.68 8.15 3.07
CA ASN A 251 17.79 7.39 2.48
C ASN A 251 17.33 6.18 1.66
N ASP A 252 16.04 5.80 1.76
CA ASP A 252 15.46 4.67 1.04
C ASP A 252 14.92 5.13 -0.32
N ILE A 253 14.70 4.18 -1.23
CA ILE A 253 14.02 4.40 -2.51
C ILE A 253 12.78 3.52 -2.57
N LEU A 254 11.62 4.13 -2.79
CA LEU A 254 10.37 3.42 -3.03
C LEU A 254 10.16 3.21 -4.52
N PHE A 255 9.99 1.98 -4.95
CA PHE A 255 9.49 1.63 -6.27
C PHE A 255 7.98 1.37 -6.17
N ASP A 256 7.21 2.09 -6.96
CA ASP A 256 5.77 1.93 -7.10
C ASP A 256 5.47 1.23 -8.42
N ILE A 257 5.01 -0.01 -8.35
CA ILE A 257 4.88 -0.91 -9.49
C ILE A 257 3.41 -1.30 -9.68
N SER A 258 2.82 -0.90 -10.81
CA SER A 258 1.54 -1.47 -11.27
C SER A 258 1.80 -2.86 -11.85
N LEU A 259 1.02 -3.84 -11.42
CA LEU A 259 1.18 -5.24 -11.84
C LEU A 259 0.17 -5.65 -12.92
N LYS A 260 -0.86 -4.84 -13.13
CA LYS A 260 -1.94 -5.02 -14.12
C LYS A 260 -2.04 -3.86 -15.07
#